data_a64db706ecf8f26ae3e790b00085d438
#
_entry.id   a64db706ecf8f26ae3e790b00085d438
#
_cell.length_a   1.000
_cell.length_b   1.000
_cell.length_c   1.000
_cell.angle_alpha   90.00
_cell.angle_beta   90.00
_cell.angle_gamma   90.00
#
_symmetry.space_group_name_H-M   'P 1'
#
loop_
_entity.id
_entity.type
_entity.pdbx_description
1 polymer ?
#
loop_
_entity_poly.entity_id
_entity_poly.type
_entity_poly.pdbx_seq_one_letter_code
_entity_poly.pdbx_strand_id
1 'polypeptide(L)'
;ILIVEDEFIVALNLRQIMSNMGFDVIGIAPDAATADQLAQRKPDIALVDLNLRDGPTGPQIGARLSQEHGTTVLFLTANASQLRDGVKGTIGVVSKPVDEQAIGTVLDFLVKHRVGEPASPPPSLRLFPNTLN
;
A
#
# COMPACT_ATOMS: atom_id res chain seq x y z
N ILE A 1 -7.90 -3.37 5.08
CA ILE A 1 -6.97 -2.80 4.09
C ILE A 1 -7.67 -1.66 3.35
N LEU A 2 -6.94 -0.57 3.13
CA LEU A 2 -7.37 0.53 2.27
C LEU A 2 -6.63 0.42 0.94
N ILE A 3 -7.36 0.57 -0.17
CA ILE A 3 -6.77 0.61 -1.51
C ILE A 3 -6.87 2.06 -2.01
N VAL A 4 -5.73 2.67 -2.36
CA VAL A 4 -5.67 4.02 -2.92
C VAL A 4 -5.24 3.90 -4.36
N GLU A 5 -6.21 3.93 -5.28
CA GLU A 5 -6.03 3.65 -6.69
C GLU A 5 -7.16 4.31 -7.48
N ASP A 6 -6.85 5.03 -8.55
CA ASP A 6 -7.85 5.70 -9.38
C ASP A 6 -8.34 4.87 -10.57
N GLU A 7 -7.60 3.84 -10.96
CA GLU A 7 -8.05 2.92 -12.00
C GLU A 7 -9.01 1.91 -11.39
N PHE A 8 -10.29 2.09 -11.65
CA PHE A 8 -11.36 1.34 -11.00
C PHE A 8 -11.23 -0.17 -11.18
N ILE A 9 -10.90 -0.61 -12.39
CA ILE A 9 -10.76 -2.05 -12.68
C ILE A 9 -9.60 -2.64 -11.91
N VAL A 10 -8.47 -1.93 -11.83
CA VAL A 10 -7.30 -2.36 -11.05
C VAL A 10 -7.67 -2.47 -9.57
N ALA A 11 -8.35 -1.46 -9.05
CA ALA A 11 -8.77 -1.44 -7.64
C ALA A 11 -9.72 -2.58 -7.31
N LEU A 12 -10.71 -2.86 -8.18
CA LEU A 12 -11.64 -3.97 -7.98
C LEU A 12 -10.94 -5.31 -8.01
N ASN A 13 -9.97 -5.48 -8.90
CA ASN A 13 -9.21 -6.72 -8.98
C ASN A 13 -8.39 -6.95 -7.71
N LEU A 14 -7.72 -5.92 -7.21
CA LEU A 14 -6.99 -5.99 -5.95
C LEU A 14 -7.91 -6.34 -4.79
N ARG A 15 -9.06 -5.69 -4.73
CA ARG A 15 -10.07 -5.94 -3.69
C ARG A 15 -10.53 -7.39 -3.70
N GLN A 16 -10.78 -7.94 -4.89
CA GLN A 16 -11.21 -9.33 -5.02
C GLN A 16 -10.12 -10.29 -4.54
N ILE A 17 -8.88 -10.07 -4.93
CA ILE A 17 -7.74 -10.89 -4.51
C ILE A 17 -7.62 -10.87 -2.99
N MET A 18 -7.65 -9.69 -2.38
CA MET A 18 -7.50 -9.55 -0.94
C MET A 18 -8.66 -10.14 -0.17
N SER A 19 -9.88 -9.96 -0.67
CA SER A 19 -11.07 -10.56 -0.05
C SER A 19 -11.01 -12.08 -0.09
N ASN A 20 -10.52 -12.66 -1.19
CA ASN A 20 -10.35 -14.11 -1.31
C ASN A 20 -9.31 -14.65 -0.32
N MET A 21 -8.38 -13.82 0.10
CA MET A 21 -7.36 -14.18 1.10
C MET A 21 -7.85 -13.99 2.54
N GLY A 22 -9.07 -13.52 2.73
CA GLY A 22 -9.64 -13.28 4.05
C GLY A 22 -9.39 -11.90 4.62
N PHE A 23 -8.87 -10.97 3.84
CA PHE A 23 -8.68 -9.60 4.29
C PHE A 23 -9.96 -8.78 4.14
N ASP A 24 -10.17 -7.87 5.08
CA ASP A 24 -11.28 -6.93 5.04
C ASP A 24 -10.81 -5.64 4.35
N VAL A 25 -11.38 -5.36 3.18
CA VAL A 25 -11.07 -4.14 2.42
C VAL A 25 -12.10 -3.09 2.79
N ILE A 26 -11.65 -2.05 3.50
CA ILE A 26 -12.56 -1.02 4.02
C ILE A 26 -13.03 -0.03 2.96
N GLY A 27 -12.32 0.07 1.85
CA GLY A 27 -12.72 0.95 0.76
C GLY A 27 -11.65 1.15 -0.29
N ILE A 28 -12.04 1.85 -1.34
CA ILE A 28 -11.18 2.24 -2.45
C ILE A 28 -11.22 3.76 -2.56
N ALA A 29 -10.05 4.41 -2.55
CA ALA A 29 -9.93 5.86 -2.65
C ALA A 29 -9.21 6.23 -3.94
N PRO A 30 -9.86 6.96 -4.86
CA PRO A 30 -9.23 7.41 -6.11
C PRO A 30 -8.45 8.70 -5.96
N ASP A 31 -8.53 9.37 -4.81
CA ASP A 31 -7.93 10.68 -4.57
C ASP A 31 -7.64 10.88 -3.08
N ALA A 32 -6.97 12.00 -2.77
CA ALA A 32 -6.59 12.33 -1.41
C ALA A 32 -7.78 12.55 -0.48
N ALA A 33 -8.82 13.22 -0.95
CA ALA A 33 -9.99 13.52 -0.12
C ALA A 33 -10.69 12.24 0.35
N THR A 34 -10.89 11.29 -0.55
CA THR A 34 -11.51 10.01 -0.22
C THR A 34 -10.61 9.18 0.70
N ALA A 35 -9.29 9.20 0.44
CA ALA A 35 -8.33 8.51 1.30
C ALA A 35 -8.36 9.06 2.73
N ASP A 36 -8.44 10.38 2.88
CA ASP A 36 -8.52 11.01 4.20
C ASP A 36 -9.80 10.61 4.95
N GLN A 37 -10.94 10.52 4.25
CA GLN A 37 -12.19 10.06 4.85
C GLN A 37 -12.08 8.62 5.33
N LEU A 38 -11.56 7.73 4.49
CA LEU A 38 -11.44 6.31 4.83
C LEU A 38 -10.38 6.06 5.91
N ALA A 39 -9.37 6.93 5.99
CA ALA A 39 -8.33 6.84 7.02
C ALA A 39 -8.90 6.96 8.44
N GLN A 40 -10.05 7.62 8.61
CA GLN A 40 -10.71 7.72 9.91
C GLN A 40 -11.13 6.36 10.45
N ARG A 41 -11.28 5.36 9.61
CA ARG A 41 -11.58 3.99 10.01
C ARG A 41 -10.34 3.22 10.44
N LYS A 42 -9.18 3.85 10.45
CA LYS A 42 -7.89 3.33 10.93
C LYS A 42 -7.52 1.99 10.25
N PRO A 43 -7.31 1.99 8.94
CA PRO A 43 -6.88 0.77 8.26
C PRO A 43 -5.52 0.33 8.76
N ASP A 44 -5.32 -0.97 8.92
CA ASP A 44 -4.03 -1.52 9.34
C ASP A 44 -3.00 -1.42 8.23
N ILE A 45 -3.43 -1.67 7.01
CA ILE A 45 -2.56 -1.72 5.82
C ILE A 45 -3.21 -0.89 4.71
N ALA A 46 -2.39 -0.18 3.95
CA ALA A 46 -2.84 0.52 2.75
C ALA A 46 -1.90 0.21 1.57
N LEU A 47 -2.50 -0.07 0.42
CA LEU A 47 -1.79 -0.15 -0.85
C LEU A 47 -2.09 1.12 -1.63
N VAL A 48 -1.04 1.86 -2.00
CA VAL A 48 -1.18 3.22 -2.53
C VAL A 48 -0.44 3.35 -3.86
N ASP A 49 -1.15 3.81 -4.91
CA ASP A 49 -0.51 4.21 -6.15
C ASP A 49 0.05 5.62 -6.02
N LEU A 50 1.06 5.95 -6.83
CA LEU A 50 1.71 7.26 -6.82
C LEU A 50 0.87 8.32 -7.53
N ASN A 51 0.29 7.96 -8.67
CA ASN A 51 -0.44 8.89 -9.52
C ASN A 51 -1.92 8.57 -9.43
N LEU A 52 -2.69 9.54 -8.97
CA LEU A 52 -4.11 9.40 -8.71
C LEU A 52 -4.92 10.42 -9.53
N ARG A 53 -6.23 10.40 -9.37
CA ARG A 53 -7.13 11.29 -10.10
C ARG A 53 -6.80 12.77 -9.91
N ASP A 54 -6.34 13.14 -8.72
CA ASP A 54 -5.99 14.52 -8.36
C ASP A 54 -4.49 14.84 -8.57
N GLY A 55 -3.74 13.96 -9.23
CA GLY A 55 -2.34 14.17 -9.56
C GLY A 55 -1.39 13.25 -8.80
N PRO A 56 -0.09 13.62 -8.67
CA PRO A 56 0.90 12.78 -8.01
C PRO A 56 0.81 12.89 -6.48
N THR A 57 -0.34 12.63 -5.92
CA THR A 57 -0.64 12.80 -4.48
C THR A 57 -0.38 11.55 -3.65
N GLY A 58 -0.09 10.42 -4.30
CA GLY A 58 0.13 9.14 -3.61
C GLY A 58 1.16 9.18 -2.50
N PRO A 59 2.38 9.72 -2.73
CA PRO A 59 3.39 9.76 -1.68
C PRO A 59 2.95 10.54 -0.44
N GLN A 60 2.27 11.67 -0.63
CA GLN A 60 1.76 12.48 0.49
C GLN A 60 0.67 11.75 1.26
N ILE A 61 -0.23 11.07 0.55
CA ILE A 61 -1.28 10.26 1.16
C ILE A 61 -0.65 9.15 2.01
N GLY A 62 0.33 8.44 1.45
CA GLY A 62 1.02 7.38 2.18
C GLY A 62 1.70 7.88 3.43
N ALA A 63 2.39 9.01 3.34
CA ALA A 63 3.06 9.62 4.50
C ALA A 63 2.05 9.97 5.60
N ARG A 64 0.91 10.56 5.25
CA ARG A 64 -0.13 10.91 6.23
C ARG A 64 -0.75 9.68 6.87
N LEU A 65 -1.07 8.65 6.07
CA LEU A 65 -1.62 7.41 6.60
C LEU A 65 -0.69 6.79 7.63
N SER A 66 0.60 6.76 7.33
CA SER A 66 1.60 6.22 8.24
C SER A 66 1.75 7.07 9.50
N GLN A 67 1.95 8.37 9.35
CA GLN A 67 2.31 9.26 10.45
C GLN A 67 1.12 9.62 11.34
N GLU A 68 -0.05 9.81 10.75
CA GLU A 68 -1.24 10.26 11.49
C GLU A 68 -2.12 9.12 11.95
N HIS A 69 -2.11 7.98 11.26
CA HIS A 69 -3.04 6.88 11.53
C HIS A 69 -2.36 5.56 11.89
N GLY A 70 -1.03 5.49 11.85
CA GLY A 70 -0.31 4.25 12.18
C GLY A 70 -0.52 3.13 11.17
N THR A 71 -0.94 3.46 9.97
CA THR A 71 -1.17 2.50 8.89
C THR A 71 0.16 2.02 8.31
N THR A 72 0.29 0.72 8.06
CA THR A 72 1.42 0.18 7.32
C THR A 72 1.18 0.41 5.84
N VAL A 73 2.00 1.26 5.22
CA VAL A 73 1.80 1.72 3.84
C VAL A 73 2.79 1.09 2.89
N LEU A 74 2.27 0.51 1.82
CA LEU A 74 3.04 -0.02 0.70
C LEU A 74 2.60 0.67 -0.58
N PHE A 75 3.56 1.10 -1.40
CA PHE A 75 3.25 1.65 -2.71
C PHE A 75 3.21 0.54 -3.75
N LEU A 76 2.23 0.63 -4.65
CA LEU A 76 2.04 -0.30 -5.75
C LEU A 76 1.89 0.53 -7.03
N THR A 77 2.94 0.56 -7.87
CA THR A 77 2.97 1.52 -8.97
C THR A 77 3.74 0.99 -10.18
N ALA A 78 3.39 1.51 -11.36
CA ALA A 78 4.17 1.28 -12.59
C ALA A 78 5.47 2.09 -12.61
N ASN A 79 5.62 3.07 -11.72
CA ASN A 79 6.74 4.01 -11.70
C ASN A 79 7.56 3.92 -10.41
N ALA A 80 7.95 2.69 -10.02
CA ALA A 80 8.66 2.44 -8.76
C ALA A 80 9.97 3.22 -8.64
N SER A 81 10.63 3.52 -9.75
CA SER A 81 11.88 4.27 -9.76
C SER A 81 11.74 5.70 -9.22
N GLN A 82 10.52 6.25 -9.21
CA GLN A 82 10.26 7.58 -8.67
C GLN A 82 10.41 7.64 -7.15
N LEU A 83 10.40 6.48 -6.48
CA LEU A 83 10.50 6.38 -5.02
C LEU A 83 11.87 5.86 -4.58
N ARG A 84 12.93 6.30 -5.26
CA ARG A 84 14.29 5.82 -5.02
C ARG A 84 14.72 5.95 -3.56
N ASP A 85 14.44 7.10 -2.95
CA ASP A 85 14.82 7.39 -1.56
C ASP A 85 13.73 7.03 -0.56
N GLY A 86 12.61 6.55 -1.03
CA GLY A 86 11.48 6.16 -0.20
C GLY A 86 10.61 7.33 0.23
N VAL A 87 9.62 7.01 1.06
CA VAL A 87 8.71 7.97 1.67
C VAL A 87 8.71 7.70 3.17
N LYS A 88 8.99 8.72 3.96
CA LYS A 88 9.13 8.59 5.40
C LYS A 88 7.92 7.92 6.04
N GLY A 89 8.19 6.90 6.84
CA GLY A 89 7.17 6.16 7.57
C GLY A 89 6.54 5.02 6.79
N THR A 90 6.76 4.94 5.48
CA THR A 90 6.23 3.86 4.65
C THR A 90 7.24 2.73 4.49
N ILE A 91 6.75 1.54 4.09
CA ILE A 91 7.59 0.35 4.14
C ILE A 91 8.37 0.07 2.86
N GLY A 92 7.77 0.29 1.71
CA GLY A 92 8.42 -0.05 0.45
C GLY A 92 7.51 0.08 -0.76
N VAL A 93 7.94 -0.52 -1.87
CA VAL A 93 7.24 -0.43 -3.14
C VAL A 93 7.29 -1.75 -3.90
N VAL A 94 6.18 -2.05 -4.58
CA VAL A 94 6.05 -3.18 -5.51
C VAL A 94 5.71 -2.62 -6.89
N SER A 95 6.41 -3.08 -7.92
CA SER A 95 6.18 -2.63 -9.30
C SER A 95 4.99 -3.36 -9.92
N LYS A 96 4.11 -2.63 -10.59
CA LYS A 96 3.05 -3.19 -11.44
C LYS A 96 3.65 -3.66 -12.77
N PRO A 97 3.06 -4.67 -13.41
CA PRO A 97 1.93 -5.48 -12.97
C PRO A 97 2.34 -6.48 -11.90
N VAL A 98 1.43 -6.85 -11.02
CA VAL A 98 1.68 -7.81 -9.96
C VAL A 98 0.55 -8.85 -9.97
N ASP A 99 0.92 -10.14 -9.88
CA ASP A 99 -0.06 -11.21 -9.90
C ASP A 99 -0.60 -11.53 -8.50
N GLU A 100 -1.59 -12.40 -8.46
CA GLU A 100 -2.25 -12.79 -7.21
C GLU A 100 -1.29 -13.42 -6.22
N GLN A 101 -0.37 -14.28 -6.70
CA GLN A 101 0.60 -14.91 -5.84
C GLN A 101 1.56 -13.90 -5.22
N ALA A 102 2.03 -12.94 -6.01
CA ALA A 102 2.91 -11.89 -5.52
C ALA A 102 2.22 -11.02 -4.48
N ILE A 103 0.96 -10.66 -4.71
CA ILE A 103 0.16 -9.91 -3.73
C ILE A 103 0.06 -10.71 -2.42
N GLY A 104 -0.20 -12.02 -2.51
CA GLY A 104 -0.30 -12.88 -1.33
C GLY A 104 0.97 -12.90 -0.49
N THR A 105 2.13 -13.08 -1.13
CA THR A 105 3.40 -13.11 -0.40
C THR A 105 3.75 -11.75 0.20
N VAL A 106 3.43 -10.68 -0.49
CA VAL A 106 3.65 -9.31 0.01
C VAL A 106 2.76 -9.03 1.22
N LEU A 107 1.46 -9.35 1.15
CA LEU A 107 0.54 -9.13 2.26
C LEU A 107 0.93 -9.97 3.49
N ASP A 108 1.35 -11.21 3.29
CA ASP A 108 1.84 -12.03 4.38
C ASP A 108 3.03 -11.37 5.09
N PHE A 109 3.97 -10.84 4.31
CA PHE A 109 5.11 -10.10 4.87
C PHE A 109 4.64 -8.85 5.65
N LEU A 110 3.71 -8.07 5.11
CA LEU A 110 3.22 -6.85 5.77
C LEU A 110 2.54 -7.16 7.10
N VAL A 111 1.75 -8.22 7.16
CA VAL A 111 1.08 -8.63 8.39
C VAL A 111 2.11 -8.99 9.46
N LYS A 112 3.11 -9.79 9.11
CA LYS A 112 4.17 -10.18 10.04
C LYS A 112 4.98 -8.97 10.49
N HIS A 113 5.35 -8.10 9.56
CA HIS A 113 6.09 -6.88 9.87
C HIS A 113 5.33 -6.01 10.86
N ARG A 114 4.02 -5.86 10.66
CA ARG A 114 3.19 -5.01 11.51
C ARG A 114 3.14 -5.49 12.96
N VAL A 115 3.14 -6.81 13.19
CA VAL A 115 3.10 -7.38 14.54
C VAL A 115 4.48 -7.68 15.10
N GLY A 116 5.54 -7.31 14.39
CA GLY A 116 6.91 -7.51 14.87
C GLY A 116 7.45 -8.93 14.74
N GLU A 117 6.78 -9.79 13.95
CA GLU A 117 7.27 -11.13 13.69
C GLU A 117 8.41 -11.13 12.67
N PRO A 118 9.45 -11.97 12.86
CA PRO A 118 10.51 -12.09 11.87
C PRO A 118 9.97 -12.58 10.54
N ALA A 119 10.34 -11.89 9.46
CA ALA A 119 9.96 -12.29 8.11
C ALA A 119 10.95 -11.71 7.11
N SER A 120 11.19 -12.46 6.03
CA SER A 120 12.02 -11.98 4.93
C SER A 120 11.11 -11.37 3.87
N PRO A 121 11.48 -10.20 3.30
CA PRO A 121 10.68 -9.60 2.24
C PRO A 121 10.70 -10.47 0.99
N PRO A 122 9.55 -10.60 0.30
CA PRO A 122 9.52 -11.35 -0.96
C PRO A 122 10.29 -10.61 -2.06
N PRO A 123 10.75 -11.30 -3.12
CA PRO A 123 11.55 -10.67 -4.18
C PRO A 123 10.85 -9.50 -4.88
N SER A 124 9.52 -9.50 -4.93
CA SER A 124 8.74 -8.44 -5.58
C SER A 124 8.71 -7.14 -4.78
N LEU A 125 9.07 -7.17 -3.49
CA LEU A 125 9.02 -6.02 -2.60
C LEU A 125 10.40 -5.41 -2.43
N ARG A 126 10.51 -4.12 -2.76
CA ARG A 126 11.72 -3.34 -2.47
C ARG A 126 11.47 -2.50 -1.22
N LEU A 127 12.13 -2.85 -0.13
CA LEU A 127 12.03 -2.08 1.13
C LEU A 127 12.76 -0.75 0.98
N PHE A 128 12.20 0.28 1.60
CA PHE A 128 12.88 1.56 1.69
C PHE A 128 14.00 1.52 2.73
N PRO A 129 15.08 2.32 2.54
CA PRO A 129 16.25 2.24 3.43
C PRO A 129 15.94 2.42 4.91
N ASN A 130 14.97 3.27 5.26
CA ASN A 130 14.65 3.56 6.65
C ASN A 130 13.77 2.50 7.32
N THR A 131 13.26 1.56 6.57
CA THR A 131 12.38 0.51 7.09
C THR A 131 13.13 -0.48 7.98
N LEU A 132 14.42 -0.66 7.73
CA LEU A 132 15.25 -1.64 8.43
C LEU A 132 15.85 -1.12 9.74
N ASN A 133 15.60 0.11 10.08
CA ASN A 133 16.16 0.74 11.30
C ASN A 133 15.18 0.70 12.47
#